data_43752a706f30baf0e85d4792bafabdd3
#
_entry.id   43752a706f30baf0e85d4792bafabdd3
#
_cell.length_a   1.000
_cell.length_b   1.000
_cell.length_c   1.000
_cell.angle_alpha   90.00
_cell.angle_beta   90.00
_cell.angle_gamma   90.00
#
_symmetry.space_group_name_H-M   'P 1'
#
loop_
_entity.id
_entity.type
_entity.pdbx_description
1 polymer ?
#
loop_
_entity_poly.entity_id
_entity_poly.type
_entity_poly.pdbx_seq_one_letter_code
_entity_poly.pdbx_strand_id
1 'polypeptide(L)'
;MDPKFTSTEAALLAAEVALTNLVDELQDSDRLLAQASAIRLHRAHQVATASRADDAARRAHLAATGGRAHIPPRSMSATDVLERSIRLEISAALRISAGAADALLRTARIAIDRFPEIIEALEVGRMSERHVGILVREVDDLDDECADEVIEAALPWAEKLTPPKFERLVRRLA
;
A
#
# COMPACT_ATOMS: atom_id res chain seq x y z
N MET A 1 -31.61 34.48 35.93
CA MET A 1 -30.41 35.34 35.92
C MET A 1 -29.37 34.61 35.11
N ASP A 2 -29.33 34.89 33.77
CA ASP A 2 -28.42 34.19 32.85
C ASP A 2 -26.99 34.62 33.15
N PRO A 3 -26.05 33.64 33.27
CA PRO A 3 -24.65 34.00 33.37
C PRO A 3 -24.23 34.61 32.02
N LYS A 4 -23.98 35.91 31.99
CA LYS A 4 -23.35 36.56 30.85
C LYS A 4 -21.94 35.99 30.75
N PHE A 5 -21.72 35.06 29.82
CA PHE A 5 -20.36 34.71 29.42
C PHE A 5 -19.61 35.99 29.11
N THR A 6 -18.46 36.15 29.71
CA THR A 6 -17.62 37.33 29.41
C THR A 6 -17.16 37.20 27.94
N SER A 7 -16.90 38.33 27.29
CA SER A 7 -16.41 38.34 25.89
C SER A 7 -15.17 37.48 25.70
N THR A 8 -14.37 37.32 26.72
CA THR A 8 -13.17 36.49 26.74
C THR A 8 -13.51 34.99 26.75
N GLU A 9 -14.52 34.56 27.53
CA GLU A 9 -14.97 33.16 27.56
C GLU A 9 -15.57 32.71 26.22
N ALA A 10 -16.37 33.60 25.61
CA ALA A 10 -16.91 33.33 24.27
C ALA A 10 -15.81 33.23 23.21
N ALA A 11 -14.76 34.04 23.29
CA ALA A 11 -13.61 33.95 22.38
C ALA A 11 -12.81 32.67 22.59
N LEU A 12 -12.62 32.19 23.83
CA LEU A 12 -11.94 30.93 24.13
C LEU A 12 -12.72 29.73 23.60
N LEU A 13 -14.04 29.67 23.82
CA LEU A 13 -14.88 28.60 23.28
C LEU A 13 -14.86 28.59 21.75
N ALA A 14 -14.91 29.75 21.10
CA ALA A 14 -14.80 29.82 19.64
C ALA A 14 -13.43 29.30 19.12
N ALA A 15 -12.35 29.61 19.84
CA ALA A 15 -11.01 29.11 19.52
C ALA A 15 -10.90 27.60 19.70
N GLU A 16 -11.49 27.04 20.77
CA GLU A 16 -11.53 25.56 20.98
C GLU A 16 -12.31 24.86 19.87
N VAL A 17 -13.48 25.36 19.50
CA VAL A 17 -14.27 24.79 18.39
C VAL A 17 -13.49 24.88 17.07
N ALA A 18 -12.85 26.01 16.78
CA ALA A 18 -12.04 26.17 15.58
C ALA A 18 -10.86 25.18 15.56
N LEU A 19 -10.18 24.98 16.69
CA LEU A 19 -9.10 24.01 16.80
C LEU A 19 -9.59 22.55 16.57
N THR A 20 -10.74 22.20 17.16
CA THR A 20 -11.35 20.89 16.97
C THR A 20 -11.66 20.65 15.48
N ASN A 21 -12.29 21.61 14.81
CA ASN A 21 -12.59 21.50 13.37
C ASN A 21 -11.32 21.32 12.52
N LEU A 22 -10.24 22.06 12.83
CA LEU A 22 -8.97 21.94 12.12
C LEU A 22 -8.32 20.54 12.34
N VAL A 23 -8.46 19.97 13.52
CA VAL A 23 -7.98 18.60 13.81
C VAL A 23 -8.79 17.57 13.01
N ASP A 24 -10.12 17.73 12.95
CA ASP A 24 -11.00 16.86 12.16
C ASP A 24 -10.65 16.92 10.66
N GLU A 25 -10.46 18.14 10.12
CA GLU A 25 -10.02 18.34 8.73
C GLU A 25 -8.66 17.71 8.44
N LEU A 26 -7.73 17.74 9.41
CA LEU A 26 -6.44 17.08 9.29
C LEU A 26 -6.58 15.55 9.24
N GLN A 27 -7.46 14.97 10.08
CA GLN A 27 -7.76 13.53 10.07
C GLN A 27 -8.41 13.11 8.75
N ASP A 28 -9.34 13.90 8.22
CA ASP A 28 -9.95 13.63 6.93
C ASP A 28 -8.93 13.69 5.78
N SER A 29 -7.98 14.61 5.86
CA SER A 29 -6.86 14.69 4.91
C SER A 29 -5.97 13.43 4.95
N ASP A 30 -5.71 12.90 6.16
CA ASP A 30 -4.93 11.65 6.33
C ASP A 30 -5.68 10.43 5.77
N ARG A 31 -7.01 10.38 5.95
CA ARG A 31 -7.85 9.33 5.31
C ARG A 31 -7.80 9.41 3.79
N LEU A 32 -7.86 10.62 3.21
CA LEU A 32 -7.72 10.80 1.76
C LEU A 32 -6.34 10.34 1.25
N LEU A 33 -5.28 10.59 2.00
CA LEU A 33 -3.94 10.07 1.66
C LEU A 33 -3.90 8.55 1.69
N ALA A 34 -4.54 7.90 2.66
CA ALA A 34 -4.63 6.45 2.74
C ALA A 34 -5.38 5.89 1.51
N GLN A 35 -6.53 6.46 1.16
CA GLN A 35 -7.29 6.09 -0.05
C GLN A 35 -6.48 6.27 -1.33
N ALA A 36 -5.79 7.40 -1.48
CA ALA A 36 -4.91 7.65 -2.63
C ALA A 36 -3.78 6.60 -2.71
N SER A 37 -3.23 6.20 -1.57
CA SER A 37 -2.21 5.14 -1.49
C SER A 37 -2.78 3.77 -1.89
N ALA A 38 -4.01 3.44 -1.48
CA ALA A 38 -4.68 2.22 -1.91
C ALA A 38 -4.90 2.19 -3.44
N ILE A 39 -5.39 3.29 -4.01
CA ILE A 39 -5.54 3.45 -5.46
C ILE A 39 -4.19 3.25 -6.16
N ARG A 40 -3.12 3.80 -5.63
CA ARG A 40 -1.77 3.64 -6.19
C ARG A 40 -1.31 2.18 -6.18
N LEU A 41 -1.55 1.44 -5.10
CA LEU A 41 -1.24 0.01 -5.01
C LEU A 41 -2.05 -0.79 -6.03
N HIS A 42 -3.37 -0.56 -6.14
CA HIS A 42 -4.21 -1.20 -7.15
C HIS A 42 -3.71 -0.94 -8.57
N ARG A 43 -3.34 0.30 -8.90
CA ARG A 43 -2.82 0.64 -10.22
C ARG A 43 -1.48 -0.01 -10.52
N ALA A 44 -0.56 -0.05 -9.56
CA ALA A 44 0.71 -0.76 -9.72
C ALA A 44 0.50 -2.26 -9.96
N HIS A 45 -0.42 -2.89 -9.21
CA HIS A 45 -0.82 -4.29 -9.40
C HIS A 45 -1.43 -4.53 -10.79
N GLN A 46 -2.36 -3.67 -11.23
CA GLN A 46 -2.98 -3.76 -12.54
C GLN A 46 -1.98 -3.63 -13.69
N VAL A 47 -1.02 -2.70 -13.60
CA VAL A 47 0.05 -2.56 -14.59
C VAL A 47 0.87 -3.84 -14.67
N ALA A 48 1.30 -4.39 -13.54
CA ALA A 48 2.08 -5.62 -13.51
C ALA A 48 1.31 -6.81 -14.10
N THR A 49 0.04 -6.97 -13.74
CA THR A 49 -0.82 -8.05 -14.23
C THR A 49 -1.07 -7.93 -15.73
N ALA A 50 -1.38 -6.72 -16.22
CA ALA A 50 -1.57 -6.48 -17.65
C ALA A 50 -0.29 -6.72 -18.46
N SER A 51 0.88 -6.30 -17.97
CA SER A 51 2.17 -6.54 -18.63
C SER A 51 2.51 -8.03 -18.73
N ARG A 52 2.22 -8.83 -17.68
CA ARG A 52 2.39 -10.28 -17.70
C ARG A 52 1.44 -10.95 -18.69
N ALA A 53 0.19 -10.51 -18.76
CA ALA A 53 -0.81 -11.02 -19.70
C ALA A 53 -0.42 -10.71 -21.16
N ASP A 54 0.03 -9.50 -21.46
CA ASP A 54 0.51 -9.09 -22.80
C ASP A 54 1.72 -9.93 -23.23
N ASP A 55 2.70 -10.11 -22.35
CA ASP A 55 3.87 -10.94 -22.64
C ASP A 55 3.50 -12.42 -22.88
N ALA A 56 2.57 -12.96 -22.10
CA ALA A 56 2.05 -14.32 -22.31
C ALA A 56 1.34 -14.46 -23.66
N ALA A 57 0.48 -13.49 -24.03
CA ALA A 57 -0.21 -13.46 -25.31
C ALA A 57 0.77 -13.35 -26.49
N ARG A 58 1.79 -12.50 -26.36
CA ARG A 58 2.85 -12.34 -27.36
C ARG A 58 3.65 -13.62 -27.56
N ARG A 59 4.02 -14.30 -26.47
CA ARG A 59 4.72 -15.61 -26.54
C ARG A 59 3.85 -16.67 -27.21
N ALA A 60 2.57 -16.75 -26.88
CA ALA A 60 1.63 -17.68 -27.51
C ALA A 60 1.50 -17.41 -29.02
N HIS A 61 1.40 -16.15 -29.42
CA HIS A 61 1.34 -15.77 -30.84
C HIS A 61 2.60 -16.17 -31.60
N LEU A 62 3.79 -15.88 -31.04
CA LEU A 62 5.07 -16.26 -31.65
C LEU A 62 5.20 -17.80 -31.81
N ALA A 63 4.78 -18.57 -30.80
CA ALA A 63 4.76 -20.01 -30.87
C ALA A 63 3.83 -20.54 -32.00
N ALA A 64 2.64 -19.93 -32.15
CA ALA A 64 1.66 -20.32 -33.18
C ALA A 64 2.13 -19.96 -34.59
N THR A 65 2.89 -18.85 -34.76
CA THR A 65 3.33 -18.38 -36.09
C THR A 65 4.74 -18.84 -36.49
N GLY A 66 5.41 -19.68 -35.68
CA GLY A 66 6.78 -20.12 -35.92
C GLY A 66 7.82 -18.98 -35.78
N GLY A 67 7.43 -17.87 -35.17
CA GLY A 67 8.30 -16.72 -34.91
C GLY A 67 9.39 -17.06 -33.89
N ARG A 68 10.54 -16.37 -33.98
CA ARG A 68 11.61 -16.50 -32.97
C ARG A 68 11.33 -15.55 -31.82
N ALA A 69 11.11 -16.09 -30.63
CA ALA A 69 11.14 -15.29 -29.41
C ALA A 69 12.53 -14.68 -29.19
N HIS A 70 12.59 -13.49 -28.64
CA HIS A 70 13.84 -12.92 -28.18
C HIS A 70 14.46 -13.85 -27.12
N ILE A 71 15.66 -14.33 -27.39
CA ILE A 71 16.41 -15.16 -26.44
C ILE A 71 17.15 -14.18 -25.51
N PRO A 72 16.78 -14.12 -24.21
CA PRO A 72 17.49 -13.28 -23.26
C PRO A 72 18.96 -13.75 -23.12
N PRO A 73 19.85 -12.89 -22.62
CA PRO A 73 21.22 -13.29 -22.28
C PRO A 73 21.20 -14.56 -21.41
N ARG A 74 22.17 -15.45 -21.59
CA ARG A 74 22.24 -16.75 -20.90
C ARG A 74 22.15 -16.70 -19.36
N SER A 75 22.31 -15.50 -18.77
CA SER A 75 22.26 -15.24 -17.32
C SER A 75 20.90 -14.83 -16.78
N MET A 76 19.88 -14.60 -17.63
CA MET A 76 18.57 -14.13 -17.21
C MET A 76 17.45 -14.97 -17.84
N SER A 77 16.44 -15.33 -17.06
CA SER A 77 15.22 -15.93 -17.60
C SER A 77 14.35 -14.89 -18.32
N ALA A 78 13.45 -15.34 -19.21
CA ALA A 78 12.47 -14.46 -19.84
C ALA A 78 11.57 -13.76 -18.79
N THR A 79 11.27 -14.46 -17.70
CA THR A 79 10.51 -13.91 -16.56
C THR A 79 11.28 -12.79 -15.86
N ASP A 80 12.59 -12.98 -15.61
CA ASP A 80 13.41 -11.94 -14.96
C ASP A 80 13.49 -10.67 -15.82
N VAL A 81 13.57 -10.82 -17.14
CA VAL A 81 13.56 -9.70 -18.09
C VAL A 81 12.24 -8.94 -18.02
N LEU A 82 11.10 -9.67 -17.99
CA LEU A 82 9.78 -9.08 -17.88
C LEU A 82 9.61 -8.32 -16.55
N GLU A 83 9.91 -8.96 -15.42
CA GLU A 83 9.80 -8.33 -14.10
C GLU A 83 10.69 -7.09 -13.98
N ARG A 84 11.89 -7.14 -14.55
CA ARG A 84 12.76 -5.95 -14.63
C ARG A 84 12.15 -4.85 -15.49
N SER A 85 11.51 -5.20 -16.61
CA SER A 85 10.86 -4.23 -17.49
C SER A 85 9.69 -3.53 -16.77
N ILE A 86 8.81 -4.29 -16.12
CA ILE A 86 7.69 -3.77 -15.32
C ILE A 86 8.20 -2.79 -14.24
N ARG A 87 9.23 -3.19 -13.51
CA ARG A 87 9.84 -2.34 -12.48
C ARG A 87 10.37 -1.02 -13.04
N LEU A 88 11.09 -1.07 -14.18
CA LEU A 88 11.65 0.12 -14.80
C LEU A 88 10.55 1.04 -15.34
N GLU A 89 9.48 0.48 -15.89
CA GLU A 89 8.33 1.25 -16.37
C GLU A 89 7.64 2.00 -15.23
N ILE A 90 7.36 1.33 -14.12
CA ILE A 90 6.78 1.96 -12.91
C ILE A 90 7.74 3.00 -12.32
N SER A 91 9.04 2.68 -12.25
CA SER A 91 10.07 3.59 -11.77
C SER A 91 10.08 4.88 -12.58
N ALA A 92 10.04 4.79 -13.90
CA ALA A 92 10.02 5.92 -14.81
C ALA A 92 8.71 6.72 -14.71
N ALA A 93 7.56 6.04 -14.72
CA ALA A 93 6.23 6.67 -14.65
C ALA A 93 6.03 7.46 -13.36
N LEU A 94 6.47 6.92 -12.24
CA LEU A 94 6.32 7.53 -10.92
C LEU A 94 7.53 8.38 -10.49
N ARG A 95 8.61 8.39 -11.25
CA ARG A 95 9.88 9.07 -10.94
C ARG A 95 10.47 8.66 -9.59
N ILE A 96 10.38 7.36 -9.29
CA ILE A 96 10.92 6.75 -8.07
C ILE A 96 12.10 5.83 -8.41
N SER A 97 12.91 5.46 -7.41
CA SER A 97 14.01 4.51 -7.62
C SER A 97 13.48 3.11 -7.97
N ALA A 98 14.30 2.30 -8.63
CA ALA A 98 13.96 0.90 -8.92
C ALA A 98 13.64 0.10 -7.65
N GLY A 99 14.37 0.34 -6.55
CA GLY A 99 14.07 -0.30 -5.26
C GLY A 99 12.72 0.13 -4.67
N ALA A 100 12.32 1.40 -4.82
CA ALA A 100 11.00 1.88 -4.41
C ALA A 100 9.89 1.29 -5.28
N ALA A 101 10.14 1.10 -6.60
CA ALA A 101 9.20 0.41 -7.49
C ALA A 101 9.04 -1.08 -7.12
N ASP A 102 10.15 -1.78 -6.78
CA ASP A 102 10.09 -3.16 -6.28
C ASP A 102 9.29 -3.26 -4.98
N ALA A 103 9.52 -2.35 -4.03
CA ALA A 103 8.77 -2.33 -2.77
C ALA A 103 7.26 -2.08 -3.03
N LEU A 104 6.92 -1.14 -3.92
CA LEU A 104 5.54 -0.86 -4.30
C LEU A 104 4.85 -2.09 -4.93
N LEU A 105 5.52 -2.75 -5.88
CA LEU A 105 5.00 -3.95 -6.55
C LEU A 105 4.81 -5.13 -5.58
N ARG A 106 5.78 -5.35 -4.68
CA ARG A 106 5.69 -6.37 -3.65
C ARG A 106 4.53 -6.09 -2.70
N THR A 107 4.44 -4.87 -2.18
CA THR A 107 3.35 -4.44 -1.30
C THR A 107 1.99 -4.62 -1.97
N ALA A 108 1.86 -4.18 -3.23
CA ALA A 108 0.63 -4.32 -3.99
C ALA A 108 0.22 -5.79 -4.18
N ARG A 109 1.17 -6.66 -4.56
CA ARG A 109 0.92 -8.09 -4.73
C ARG A 109 0.46 -8.76 -3.44
N ILE A 110 1.15 -8.53 -2.34
CA ILE A 110 0.85 -9.18 -1.06
C ILE A 110 -0.48 -8.67 -0.50
N ALA A 111 -0.70 -7.34 -0.49
CA ALA A 111 -1.91 -6.76 0.06
C ALA A 111 -3.15 -6.99 -0.81
N ILE A 112 -3.03 -7.33 -2.09
CA ILE A 112 -4.18 -7.54 -2.98
C ILE A 112 -4.44 -9.02 -3.21
N ASP A 113 -3.37 -9.83 -3.44
CA ASP A 113 -3.51 -11.22 -3.84
C ASP A 113 -3.55 -12.19 -2.66
N ARG A 114 -2.81 -11.89 -1.57
CA ARG A 114 -2.70 -12.80 -0.43
C ARG A 114 -3.58 -12.37 0.75
N PHE A 115 -3.61 -11.08 1.08
CA PHE A 115 -4.23 -10.56 2.31
C PHE A 115 -5.08 -9.32 2.01
N PRO A 116 -6.25 -9.48 1.37
CA PRO A 116 -7.11 -8.38 0.94
C PRO A 116 -7.59 -7.48 2.08
N GLU A 117 -7.66 -7.98 3.31
CA GLU A 117 -8.03 -7.20 4.49
C GLU A 117 -7.05 -6.06 4.78
N ILE A 118 -5.79 -6.18 4.36
CA ILE A 118 -4.78 -5.10 4.49
C ILE A 118 -5.16 -3.94 3.57
N ILE A 119 -5.48 -4.23 2.30
CA ILE A 119 -5.84 -3.18 1.34
C ILE A 119 -7.20 -2.56 1.69
N GLU A 120 -8.16 -3.35 2.14
CA GLU A 120 -9.46 -2.86 2.61
C GLU A 120 -9.32 -1.90 3.80
N ALA A 121 -8.45 -2.22 4.77
CA ALA A 121 -8.18 -1.33 5.90
C ALA A 121 -7.54 0.01 5.47
N LEU A 122 -6.70 -0.01 4.43
CA LEU A 122 -6.11 1.19 3.85
C LEU A 122 -7.15 2.02 3.09
N GLU A 123 -8.04 1.39 2.31
CA GLU A 123 -9.10 2.03 1.53
C GLU A 123 -10.08 2.82 2.39
N VAL A 124 -10.43 2.29 3.56
CA VAL A 124 -11.32 2.98 4.51
C VAL A 124 -10.58 3.93 5.45
N GLY A 125 -9.25 4.05 5.32
CA GLY A 125 -8.44 4.96 6.11
C GLY A 125 -8.18 4.51 7.55
N ARG A 126 -8.38 3.20 7.87
CA ARG A 126 -8.06 2.64 9.19
C ARG A 126 -6.55 2.47 9.43
N MET A 127 -5.78 2.53 8.38
CA MET A 127 -4.31 2.48 8.46
C MET A 127 -3.68 3.36 7.39
N SER A 128 -2.44 3.77 7.61
CA SER A 128 -1.65 4.49 6.61
C SER A 128 -0.83 3.52 5.75
N GLU A 129 -0.37 4.00 4.58
CA GLU A 129 0.56 3.24 3.72
C GLU A 129 1.80 2.71 4.48
N ARG A 130 2.24 3.46 5.50
CA ARG A 130 3.38 3.05 6.32
C ARG A 130 3.06 1.83 7.19
N HIS A 131 1.84 1.72 7.72
CA HIS A 131 1.38 0.52 8.43
C HIS A 131 1.30 -0.68 7.48
N VAL A 132 0.77 -0.50 6.27
CA VAL A 132 0.76 -1.55 5.22
C VAL A 132 2.17 -2.05 4.93
N GLY A 133 3.13 -1.13 4.72
CA GLY A 133 4.52 -1.52 4.46
C GLY A 133 5.18 -2.29 5.60
N ILE A 134 4.78 -2.02 6.85
CA ILE A 134 5.24 -2.76 8.03
C ILE A 134 4.65 -4.18 8.01
N LEU A 135 3.32 -4.32 7.89
CA LEU A 135 2.67 -5.64 7.85
C LEU A 135 3.25 -6.50 6.72
N VAL A 136 3.23 -6.01 5.51
CA VAL A 136 3.72 -6.73 4.33
C VAL A 136 5.14 -7.24 4.52
N ARG A 137 6.02 -6.42 5.09
CA ARG A 137 7.41 -6.81 5.32
C ARG A 137 7.56 -7.94 6.32
N GLU A 138 6.76 -7.92 7.39
CA GLU A 138 6.86 -8.92 8.47
C GLU A 138 6.14 -10.23 8.11
N VAL A 139 5.12 -10.20 7.22
CA VAL A 139 4.37 -11.40 6.81
C VAL A 139 4.83 -12.02 5.49
N ASP A 140 5.71 -11.36 4.71
CA ASP A 140 6.12 -11.82 3.37
C ASP A 140 6.78 -13.21 3.39
N ASP A 141 7.57 -13.50 4.43
CA ASP A 141 8.31 -14.75 4.59
C ASP A 141 7.55 -15.81 5.42
N LEU A 142 6.36 -15.50 5.93
CA LEU A 142 5.52 -16.44 6.67
C LEU A 142 4.67 -17.29 5.72
N ASP A 143 4.30 -18.49 6.16
CA ASP A 143 3.21 -19.23 5.52
C ASP A 143 1.87 -18.50 5.71
N ASP A 144 0.88 -18.84 4.87
CA ASP A 144 -0.38 -18.09 4.83
C ASP A 144 -1.15 -18.19 6.17
N GLU A 145 -1.12 -19.34 6.86
CA GLU A 145 -1.83 -19.54 8.14
C GLU A 145 -1.21 -18.67 9.25
N CYS A 146 0.10 -18.68 9.40
CA CYS A 146 0.82 -17.83 10.36
C CYS A 146 0.66 -16.34 10.03
N ALA A 147 0.69 -15.97 8.74
CA ALA A 147 0.52 -14.60 8.29
C ALA A 147 -0.89 -14.07 8.61
N ASP A 148 -1.95 -14.88 8.38
CA ASP A 148 -3.33 -14.55 8.70
C ASP A 148 -3.51 -14.29 10.21
N GLU A 149 -2.94 -15.13 11.08
CA GLU A 149 -2.97 -14.93 12.53
C GLU A 149 -2.32 -13.60 12.95
N VAL A 150 -1.16 -13.28 12.37
CA VAL A 150 -0.45 -12.01 12.62
C VAL A 150 -1.28 -10.81 12.17
N ILE A 151 -1.87 -10.88 10.99
CA ILE A 151 -2.66 -9.80 10.42
C ILE A 151 -3.93 -9.58 11.25
N GLU A 152 -4.69 -10.64 11.54
CA GLU A 152 -5.90 -10.57 12.37
C GLU A 152 -5.63 -9.94 13.74
N ALA A 153 -4.53 -10.34 14.39
CA ALA A 153 -4.13 -9.80 15.67
C ALA A 153 -3.64 -8.34 15.59
N ALA A 154 -3.03 -7.92 14.47
CA ALA A 154 -2.42 -6.60 14.32
C ALA A 154 -3.39 -5.53 13.84
N LEU A 155 -4.31 -5.84 12.90
CA LEU A 155 -5.21 -4.86 12.26
C LEU A 155 -5.96 -3.95 13.22
N PRO A 156 -6.55 -4.43 14.35
CA PRO A 156 -7.25 -3.57 15.30
C PRO A 156 -6.37 -2.51 15.98
N TRP A 157 -5.05 -2.67 15.91
CA TRP A 157 -4.09 -1.75 16.49
C TRP A 157 -3.55 -0.71 15.51
N ALA A 158 -3.74 -0.90 14.20
CA ALA A 158 -3.27 0.02 13.18
C ALA A 158 -3.89 1.43 13.34
N GLU A 159 -5.14 1.52 13.78
CA GLU A 159 -5.83 2.80 14.05
C GLU A 159 -5.33 3.49 15.33
N LYS A 160 -4.77 2.75 16.27
CA LYS A 160 -4.46 3.20 17.63
C LYS A 160 -2.99 3.49 17.84
N LEU A 161 -2.14 2.88 17.04
CA LEU A 161 -0.70 2.95 17.22
C LEU A 161 -0.04 3.76 16.11
N THR A 162 0.95 4.54 16.49
CA THR A 162 1.85 5.14 15.50
C THR A 162 2.67 4.06 14.80
N PRO A 163 3.10 4.25 13.53
CA PRO A 163 3.85 3.24 12.79
C PRO A 163 5.02 2.61 13.55
N PRO A 164 5.87 3.34 14.32
CA PRO A 164 6.95 2.72 15.09
C PRO A 164 6.48 1.84 16.27
N LYS A 165 5.32 2.15 16.86
CA LYS A 165 4.73 1.30 17.91
C LYS A 165 4.07 0.07 17.31
N PHE A 166 3.41 0.25 16.17
CA PHE A 166 2.79 -0.82 15.39
C PHE A 166 3.85 -1.82 14.91
N GLU A 167 4.98 -1.36 14.36
CA GLU A 167 6.09 -2.22 13.95
C GLU A 167 6.60 -3.10 15.10
N ARG A 168 6.74 -2.54 16.30
CA ARG A 168 7.14 -3.32 17.49
C ARG A 168 6.10 -4.36 17.91
N LEU A 169 4.82 -4.07 17.68
CA LEU A 169 3.74 -5.03 17.92
C LEU A 169 3.82 -6.18 16.92
N VAL A 170 3.83 -5.85 15.61
CA VAL A 170 3.82 -6.86 14.54
C VAL A 170 5.02 -7.79 14.64
N ARG A 171 6.23 -7.26 14.89
CA ARG A 171 7.44 -8.10 15.11
C ARG A 171 7.39 -9.04 16.31
N ARG A 172 6.47 -8.84 17.24
CA ARG A 172 6.29 -9.76 18.37
C ARG A 172 5.23 -10.81 18.08
N LEU A 173 4.39 -10.54 17.09
CA LEU A 173 3.35 -11.47 16.63
C LEU A 173 3.89 -12.43 15.56
N ALA A 174 4.75 -11.94 14.68
CA ALA A 174 5.49 -12.71 13.70
C ALA A 174 6.66 -13.47 14.35
#